data_03452fca871079166d8faf0f9f77d071
#
_entry.id   03452fca871079166d8faf0f9f77d071
#
_cell.length_a   1.000
_cell.length_b   1.000
_cell.length_c   1.000
_cell.angle_alpha   90.00
_cell.angle_beta   90.00
_cell.angle_gamma   90.00
#
_symmetry.space_group_name_H-M   'P 1'
#
loop_
_entity.id
_entity.type
_entity.pdbx_description
1 polymer ?
#
loop_
_entity_poly.entity_id
_entity_poly.type
_entity_poly.pdbx_seq_one_letter_code
_entity_poly.pdbx_strand_id
1 'polypeptide(L)'
;MQIRIRQTGQVVSESAFRALNQRTSLPAQLTEEIINSLAADVVFEGPQASPTRYQVAFADGVHEVNGKWFTKYSVSDLDAEAIAAKDAEQAKAVREDRNKRLAETDWTQLTDAPVNSAVWGTYRQNLRNITEQSGFPWEVTWPTKPTE
;
A
#
# COMPACT_ATOMS: atom_id res chain seq x y z
N MET A 1 7.49 3.36 -21.23
CA MET A 1 8.63 4.29 -21.14
C MET A 1 8.08 5.71 -21.00
N GLN A 2 8.67 6.56 -20.15
CA GLN A 2 8.37 7.99 -20.02
C GLN A 2 9.53 8.79 -20.64
N ILE A 3 9.18 9.93 -21.27
CA ILE A 3 10.12 10.75 -22.02
C ILE A 3 9.87 12.21 -21.64
N ARG A 4 10.93 12.93 -21.28
CA ARG A 4 10.91 14.35 -20.96
C ARG A 4 11.27 15.17 -22.20
N ILE A 5 10.44 16.13 -22.57
CA ILE A 5 10.70 17.08 -23.66
C ILE A 5 11.58 18.22 -23.09
N ARG A 6 12.80 18.39 -23.60
CA ARG A 6 13.73 19.41 -23.08
C ARG A 6 13.20 20.83 -23.15
N GLN A 7 12.52 21.17 -24.24
CA GLN A 7 12.03 22.51 -24.48
C GLN A 7 10.96 22.95 -23.46
N THR A 8 10.08 22.03 -23.06
CA THR A 8 8.93 22.33 -22.18
C THR A 8 9.09 21.79 -20.76
N GLY A 9 10.00 20.84 -20.55
CA GLY A 9 10.12 20.05 -19.32
C GLY A 9 9.00 19.02 -19.13
N GLN A 10 8.04 18.94 -20.03
CA GLN A 10 6.91 18.04 -19.94
C GLN A 10 7.33 16.58 -20.07
N VAL A 11 6.79 15.71 -19.21
CA VAL A 11 6.97 14.27 -19.28
C VAL A 11 5.76 13.65 -19.96
N VAL A 12 6.01 12.85 -20.97
CA VAL A 12 4.98 12.22 -21.79
C VAL A 12 5.21 10.72 -21.93
N SER A 13 4.18 9.95 -22.25
CA SER A 13 4.33 8.54 -22.62
C SER A 13 5.01 8.40 -23.98
N GLU A 14 5.56 7.21 -24.27
CA GLU A 14 6.13 6.91 -25.60
C GLU A 14 5.13 7.13 -26.72
N SER A 15 3.87 6.75 -26.54
CA SER A 15 2.82 6.95 -27.53
C SER A 15 2.58 8.43 -27.82
N ALA A 16 2.53 9.26 -26.77
CA ALA A 16 2.39 10.71 -26.91
C ALA A 16 3.63 11.34 -27.58
N PHE A 17 4.84 10.87 -27.24
CA PHE A 17 6.06 11.32 -27.89
C PHE A 17 6.08 11.00 -29.40
N ARG A 18 5.64 9.81 -29.79
CA ARG A 18 5.47 9.45 -31.20
C ARG A 18 4.45 10.35 -31.92
N ALA A 19 3.34 10.66 -31.26
CA ALA A 19 2.33 11.56 -31.79
C ALA A 19 2.87 12.99 -31.99
N LEU A 20 3.73 13.49 -31.11
CA LEU A 20 4.40 14.78 -31.26
C LEU A 20 5.41 14.80 -32.42
N ASN A 21 5.96 13.65 -32.80
CA ASN A 21 6.99 13.50 -33.84
C ASN A 21 6.48 12.80 -35.11
N GLN A 22 5.20 12.96 -35.47
CA GLN A 22 4.56 12.28 -36.62
C GLN A 22 5.25 12.51 -37.98
N ARG A 23 5.98 13.63 -38.12
CA ARG A 23 6.72 13.96 -39.33
C ARG A 23 8.11 13.29 -39.41
N THR A 24 8.51 12.61 -38.37
CA THR A 24 9.79 11.90 -38.26
C THR A 24 9.52 10.40 -38.33
N SER A 25 10.22 9.70 -39.22
CA SER A 25 10.15 8.22 -39.28
C SER A 25 10.85 7.65 -38.03
N LEU A 26 10.08 7.22 -37.02
CA LEU A 26 10.62 6.63 -35.82
C LEU A 26 10.61 5.09 -35.93
N PRO A 27 11.69 4.39 -35.49
CA PRO A 27 11.72 2.94 -35.48
C PRO A 27 10.70 2.38 -34.48
N ALA A 28 10.38 1.09 -34.60
CA ALA A 28 9.46 0.41 -33.70
C ALA A 28 9.93 0.47 -32.24
N GLN A 29 11.22 0.35 -32.00
CA GLN A 29 11.84 0.50 -30.67
C GLN A 29 12.61 1.82 -30.59
N LEU A 30 12.27 2.68 -29.64
CA LEU A 30 13.00 3.90 -29.35
C LEU A 30 14.16 3.60 -28.40
N THR A 31 15.37 3.99 -28.82
CA THR A 31 16.56 3.97 -27.95
C THR A 31 16.76 5.34 -27.30
N GLU A 32 17.55 5.38 -26.24
CA GLU A 32 17.94 6.63 -25.57
C GLU A 32 18.62 7.60 -26.55
N GLU A 33 19.45 7.11 -27.45
CA GLU A 33 20.14 7.90 -28.49
C GLU A 33 19.15 8.60 -29.42
N ILE A 34 18.15 7.86 -29.90
CA ILE A 34 17.09 8.42 -30.78
C ILE A 34 16.30 9.49 -30.06
N ILE A 35 15.91 9.25 -28.81
CA ILE A 35 15.18 10.21 -27.99
C ILE A 35 16.03 11.46 -27.77
N ASN A 36 17.30 11.30 -27.45
CA ASN A 36 18.23 12.41 -27.26
C ASN A 36 18.43 13.25 -28.53
N SER A 37 18.47 12.62 -29.70
CA SER A 37 18.58 13.34 -31.00
C SER A 37 17.37 14.21 -31.31
N LEU A 38 16.23 13.93 -30.68
CA LEU A 38 14.96 14.68 -30.81
C LEU A 38 14.75 15.68 -29.66
N ALA A 39 15.84 16.13 -29.02
CA ALA A 39 15.81 17.09 -27.92
C ALA A 39 14.90 16.63 -26.74
N ALA A 40 14.94 15.36 -26.42
CA ALA A 40 14.22 14.75 -25.33
C ALA A 40 15.15 13.84 -24.50
N ASP A 41 14.70 13.45 -23.32
CA ASP A 41 15.44 12.59 -22.42
C ASP A 41 14.56 11.41 -21.98
N VAL A 42 15.15 10.22 -21.83
CA VAL A 42 14.47 9.09 -21.18
C VAL A 42 14.32 9.38 -19.69
N VAL A 43 13.13 9.13 -19.14
CA VAL A 43 12.90 9.19 -17.70
C VAL A 43 12.92 7.77 -17.17
N PHE A 44 13.84 7.52 -16.27
CA PHE A 44 13.99 6.26 -15.55
C PHE A 44 13.12 6.24 -14.29
N GLU A 45 12.85 5.05 -13.80
CA GLU A 45 12.19 4.89 -12.51
C GLU A 45 13.14 5.30 -11.39
N GLY A 46 12.68 6.22 -10.54
CA GLY A 46 13.44 6.67 -9.38
C GLY A 46 13.15 5.83 -8.13
N PRO A 47 13.85 6.09 -7.02
CA PRO A 47 13.59 5.43 -5.77
C PRO A 47 12.16 5.74 -5.29
N GLN A 48 11.43 4.68 -4.91
CA GLN A 48 10.09 4.81 -4.38
C GLN A 48 10.10 5.50 -3.02
N ALA A 49 9.15 6.39 -2.78
CA ALA A 49 8.93 6.94 -1.45
C ALA A 49 8.34 5.86 -0.53
N SER A 50 8.66 5.93 0.76
CA SER A 50 8.17 4.99 1.78
C SER A 50 7.10 5.67 2.64
N PRO A 51 5.81 5.60 2.25
CA PRO A 51 4.74 6.22 3.00
C PRO A 51 4.52 5.49 4.34
N THR A 52 4.20 6.25 5.38
CA THR A 52 3.71 5.72 6.64
C THR A 52 2.26 5.24 6.50
N ARG A 53 1.70 4.72 7.60
CA ARG A 53 0.33 4.19 7.63
C ARG A 53 -0.72 5.16 7.08
N TYR A 54 -0.59 6.44 7.38
CA TYR A 54 -1.55 7.48 6.99
C TYR A 54 -1.03 8.41 5.91
N GLN A 55 -0.14 7.89 5.08
CA GLN A 55 0.42 8.60 3.94
C GLN A 55 0.22 7.81 2.66
N VAL A 56 0.24 8.50 1.54
CA VAL A 56 0.25 7.95 0.18
C VAL A 56 1.47 8.48 -0.56
N ALA A 57 2.15 7.59 -1.29
CA ALA A 57 3.21 7.98 -2.20
C ALA A 57 2.63 8.29 -3.59
N PHE A 58 3.15 9.32 -4.23
CA PHE A 58 2.76 9.71 -5.57
C PHE A 58 3.96 10.22 -6.36
N ALA A 59 3.86 10.15 -7.69
CA ALA A 59 4.85 10.72 -8.58
C ALA A 59 4.75 12.25 -8.54
N ASP A 60 5.85 12.93 -8.22
CA ASP A 60 5.96 14.38 -8.02
C ASP A 60 7.00 14.97 -8.99
N GLY A 61 6.77 14.72 -10.27
CA GLY A 61 7.64 15.19 -11.34
C GLY A 61 8.89 14.34 -11.56
N VAL A 62 9.95 14.98 -12.01
CA VAL A 62 11.22 14.33 -12.32
C VAL A 62 12.39 15.16 -11.81
N HIS A 63 13.54 14.53 -11.57
CA HIS A 63 14.77 15.17 -11.18
C HIS A 63 15.96 14.56 -11.93
N GLU A 64 17.01 15.35 -12.07
CA GLU A 64 18.23 14.92 -12.74
C GLU A 64 19.27 14.43 -11.73
N VAL A 65 19.87 13.29 -12.03
CA VAL A 65 21.01 12.74 -11.29
C VAL A 65 22.07 12.25 -12.28
N ASN A 66 23.26 12.81 -12.22
CA ASN A 66 24.39 12.43 -13.08
C ASN A 66 24.04 12.41 -14.60
N GLY A 67 23.31 13.44 -15.06
CA GLY A 67 22.92 13.58 -16.46
C GLY A 67 21.77 12.68 -16.92
N LYS A 68 21.11 11.95 -16.01
CA LYS A 68 19.93 11.12 -16.27
C LYS A 68 18.73 11.61 -15.49
N TRP A 69 17.55 11.52 -16.09
CA TRP A 69 16.30 11.93 -15.50
C TRP A 69 15.57 10.77 -14.85
N PHE A 70 15.09 10.97 -13.63
CA PHE A 70 14.39 9.97 -12.84
C PHE A 70 13.04 10.52 -12.34
N THR A 71 12.04 9.66 -12.26
CA THR A 71 10.79 9.98 -11.58
C THR A 71 11.09 10.31 -10.12
N LYS A 72 10.58 11.46 -9.65
CA LYS A 72 10.59 11.83 -8.24
C LYS A 72 9.32 11.35 -7.57
N TYR A 73 9.44 10.76 -6.39
CA TYR A 73 8.30 10.38 -5.56
C TYR A 73 8.28 11.22 -4.29
N SER A 74 7.09 11.66 -3.92
CA SER A 74 6.82 12.37 -2.67
C SER A 74 5.72 11.66 -1.90
N VAL A 75 5.56 11.98 -0.63
CA VAL A 75 4.46 11.49 0.20
C VAL A 75 3.55 12.65 0.58
N SER A 76 2.26 12.37 0.71
CA SER A 76 1.30 13.29 1.32
C SER A 76 0.51 12.56 2.39
N ASP A 77 0.07 13.30 3.39
CA ASP A 77 -0.82 12.77 4.42
C ASP A 77 -2.21 12.52 3.81
N LEU A 78 -2.86 11.45 4.28
CA LEU A 78 -4.25 11.18 3.99
C LEU A 78 -5.13 12.22 4.70
N ASP A 79 -6.26 12.56 4.11
CA ASP A 79 -7.27 13.35 4.79
C ASP A 79 -7.98 12.57 5.91
N ALA A 80 -8.75 13.28 6.72
CA ALA A 80 -9.44 12.68 7.88
C ALA A 80 -10.44 11.59 7.48
N GLU A 81 -11.08 11.71 6.31
CA GLU A 81 -12.03 10.73 5.81
C GLU A 81 -11.31 9.44 5.39
N ALA A 82 -10.22 9.54 4.64
CA ALA A 82 -9.40 8.41 4.24
C ALA A 82 -8.74 7.69 5.43
N ILE A 83 -8.29 8.46 6.44
CA ILE A 83 -7.79 7.90 7.71
C ILE A 83 -8.88 7.09 8.40
N ALA A 84 -10.08 7.68 8.59
CA ALA A 84 -11.21 7.02 9.24
C ALA A 84 -11.65 5.76 8.48
N ALA A 85 -11.70 5.81 7.14
CA ALA A 85 -12.03 4.66 6.32
C ALA A 85 -11.02 3.51 6.49
N LYS A 86 -9.72 3.84 6.50
CA LYS A 86 -8.63 2.87 6.69
C LYS A 86 -8.66 2.23 8.08
N ASP A 87 -8.92 3.03 9.13
CA ASP A 87 -9.07 2.53 10.49
C ASP A 87 -10.32 1.64 10.64
N ALA A 88 -11.42 2.00 9.99
CA ALA A 88 -12.65 1.21 10.00
C ALA A 88 -12.47 -0.14 9.27
N GLU A 89 -11.76 -0.17 8.15
CA GLU A 89 -11.44 -1.39 7.43
C GLU A 89 -10.58 -2.34 8.27
N GLN A 90 -9.52 -1.81 8.90
CA GLN A 90 -8.67 -2.59 9.79
C GLN A 90 -9.46 -3.10 11.01
N ALA A 91 -10.29 -2.26 11.62
CA ALA A 91 -11.13 -2.65 12.74
C ALA A 91 -12.13 -3.75 12.36
N LYS A 92 -12.65 -3.73 11.14
CA LYS A 92 -13.50 -4.80 10.59
C LYS A 92 -12.72 -6.10 10.49
N ALA A 93 -11.53 -6.08 9.89
CA ALA A 93 -10.68 -7.27 9.75
C ALA A 93 -10.33 -7.91 11.11
N VAL A 94 -9.97 -7.11 12.11
CA VAL A 94 -9.70 -7.59 13.47
C VAL A 94 -10.96 -8.23 14.11
N ARG A 95 -12.14 -7.62 13.93
CA ARG A 95 -13.40 -8.18 14.45
C ARG A 95 -13.78 -9.50 13.77
N GLU A 96 -13.53 -9.63 12.48
CA GLU A 96 -13.76 -10.86 11.72
C GLU A 96 -12.85 -11.99 12.22
N ASP A 97 -11.55 -11.74 12.40
CA ASP A 97 -10.62 -12.73 12.97
C ASP A 97 -11.02 -13.12 14.40
N ARG A 98 -11.37 -12.15 15.26
CA ARG A 98 -11.91 -12.42 16.59
C ARG A 98 -13.14 -13.33 16.53
N ASN A 99 -14.10 -13.02 15.68
CA ASN A 99 -15.33 -13.81 15.56
C ASN A 99 -15.05 -15.24 15.11
N LYS A 100 -14.10 -15.41 14.17
CA LYS A 100 -13.63 -16.74 13.74
C LYS A 100 -13.06 -17.52 14.93
N ARG A 101 -12.18 -16.93 15.73
CA ARG A 101 -11.58 -17.56 16.92
C ARG A 101 -12.63 -17.91 17.97
N LEU A 102 -13.66 -17.06 18.16
CA LEU A 102 -14.77 -17.35 19.05
C LEU A 102 -15.58 -18.55 18.55
N ALA A 103 -15.92 -18.59 17.26
CA ALA A 103 -16.68 -19.70 16.67
C ALA A 103 -15.93 -21.05 16.74
N GLU A 104 -14.61 -21.04 16.50
CA GLU A 104 -13.75 -22.21 16.63
C GLU A 104 -13.71 -22.81 18.05
N THR A 105 -14.10 -22.03 19.05
CA THR A 105 -14.06 -22.41 20.46
C THR A 105 -15.42 -22.48 21.13
N ASP A 106 -16.54 -22.35 20.41
CA ASP A 106 -17.89 -22.41 20.97
C ASP A 106 -18.19 -23.75 21.65
N TRP A 107 -17.68 -24.85 21.09
CA TRP A 107 -17.84 -26.19 21.64
C TRP A 107 -17.27 -26.34 23.07
N THR A 108 -16.25 -25.53 23.44
CA THR A 108 -15.62 -25.58 24.78
C THR A 108 -16.54 -25.13 25.91
N GLN A 109 -17.69 -24.54 25.58
CA GLN A 109 -18.68 -24.04 26.54
C GLN A 109 -19.86 -25.01 26.70
N LEU A 110 -19.84 -26.15 26.02
CA LEU A 110 -20.84 -27.21 26.23
C LEU A 110 -20.61 -27.88 27.59
N THR A 111 -21.66 -28.33 28.22
CA THR A 111 -21.60 -28.94 29.55
C THR A 111 -20.87 -30.27 29.62
N ASP A 112 -20.77 -30.96 28.47
CA ASP A 112 -20.08 -32.24 28.28
C ASP A 112 -18.74 -32.10 27.55
N ALA A 113 -18.26 -30.87 27.33
CA ALA A 113 -16.95 -30.66 26.72
C ALA A 113 -15.82 -31.17 27.61
N PRO A 114 -14.88 -31.99 27.07
CA PRO A 114 -13.80 -32.61 27.87
C PRO A 114 -12.65 -31.65 28.15
N VAL A 115 -12.94 -30.39 28.51
CA VAL A 115 -11.98 -29.30 28.74
C VAL A 115 -12.37 -28.47 29.96
N ASN A 116 -11.42 -27.72 30.49
CA ASN A 116 -11.71 -26.78 31.58
C ASN A 116 -12.46 -25.54 31.05
N SER A 117 -13.78 -25.55 31.16
CA SER A 117 -14.66 -24.49 30.65
C SER A 117 -14.34 -23.10 31.23
N ALA A 118 -13.83 -22.99 32.46
CA ALA A 118 -13.45 -21.72 33.07
C ALA A 118 -12.22 -21.09 32.41
N VAL A 119 -11.21 -21.92 32.10
CA VAL A 119 -9.99 -21.46 31.40
C VAL A 119 -10.35 -21.00 29.97
N TRP A 120 -11.15 -21.77 29.28
CA TRP A 120 -11.62 -21.39 27.94
C TRP A 120 -12.56 -20.18 27.98
N GLY A 121 -13.38 -20.07 29.02
CA GLY A 121 -14.22 -18.89 29.25
C GLY A 121 -13.41 -17.61 29.38
N THR A 122 -12.29 -17.65 30.12
CA THR A 122 -11.36 -16.53 30.26
C THR A 122 -10.72 -16.15 28.92
N TYR A 123 -10.24 -17.14 28.16
CA TYR A 123 -9.70 -16.91 26.82
C TYR A 123 -10.72 -16.22 25.90
N ARG A 124 -11.94 -16.72 25.87
CA ARG A 124 -13.04 -16.18 25.07
C ARG A 124 -13.44 -14.77 25.50
N GLN A 125 -13.39 -14.47 26.81
CA GLN A 125 -13.62 -13.11 27.31
C GLN A 125 -12.50 -12.15 26.85
N ASN A 126 -11.24 -12.58 26.91
CA ASN A 126 -10.12 -11.80 26.39
C ASN A 126 -10.23 -11.55 24.88
N LEU A 127 -10.75 -12.51 24.10
CA LEU A 127 -11.08 -12.29 22.69
C LEU A 127 -12.16 -11.22 22.51
N ARG A 128 -13.21 -11.21 23.33
CA ARG A 128 -14.26 -10.17 23.24
C ARG A 128 -13.71 -8.79 23.53
N ASN A 129 -12.79 -8.68 24.49
CA ASN A 129 -12.20 -7.41 24.94
C ASN A 129 -11.10 -6.90 23.99
N ILE A 130 -10.81 -7.59 22.89
CA ILE A 130 -9.72 -7.22 21.96
C ILE A 130 -9.88 -5.78 21.43
N THR A 131 -11.12 -5.32 21.27
CA THR A 131 -11.42 -3.98 20.75
C THR A 131 -11.24 -2.87 21.78
N GLU A 132 -11.01 -3.22 23.06
CA GLU A 132 -10.78 -2.30 24.16
C GLU A 132 -9.28 -2.00 24.38
N GLN A 133 -8.41 -2.70 23.65
CA GLN A 133 -6.97 -2.46 23.74
C GLN A 133 -6.61 -1.09 23.17
N SER A 134 -5.69 -0.39 23.84
CA SER A 134 -5.25 0.96 23.44
C SER A 134 -4.64 1.05 22.04
N GLY A 135 -4.10 -0.06 21.53
CA GLY A 135 -3.52 -0.18 20.17
C GLY A 135 -4.52 -0.57 19.10
N PHE A 136 -5.80 -0.83 19.45
CA PHE A 136 -6.82 -1.19 18.46
C PHE A 136 -7.08 -0.03 17.49
N PRO A 137 -7.22 -0.29 16.19
CA PRO A 137 -7.28 -1.60 15.52
C PRO A 137 -5.94 -2.11 14.97
N TRP A 138 -4.85 -1.37 15.14
CA TRP A 138 -3.59 -1.63 14.44
C TRP A 138 -2.60 -2.49 15.24
N GLU A 139 -2.56 -2.29 16.54
CA GLU A 139 -1.66 -3.00 17.44
C GLU A 139 -2.48 -3.83 18.43
N VAL A 140 -2.80 -5.06 18.01
CA VAL A 140 -3.67 -5.96 18.76
C VAL A 140 -2.87 -7.12 19.30
N THR A 141 -2.92 -7.34 20.62
CA THR A 141 -2.33 -8.51 21.27
C THR A 141 -3.38 -9.59 21.44
N TRP A 142 -3.24 -10.67 20.68
CA TRP A 142 -4.15 -11.81 20.75
C TRP A 142 -3.89 -12.64 22.01
N PRO A 143 -4.94 -13.08 22.74
CA PRO A 143 -4.75 -13.98 23.88
C PRO A 143 -4.23 -15.35 23.41
N THR A 144 -3.40 -15.97 24.26
CA THR A 144 -2.89 -17.31 24.00
C THR A 144 -4.02 -18.33 24.14
N LYS A 145 -4.23 -19.13 23.12
CA LYS A 145 -5.22 -20.23 23.14
C LYS A 145 -4.80 -21.26 24.19
N PRO A 146 -5.72 -21.67 25.09
CA PRO A 146 -5.42 -22.73 26.04
C PRO A 146 -5.05 -24.04 25.34
N THR A 147 -4.12 -24.77 25.90
CA THR A 147 -3.86 -26.17 25.59
C THR A 147 -4.73 -27.05 26.47
N GLU A 148 -5.16 -28.17 25.96
CA GLU A 148 -6.00 -29.13 26.67
C GLU A 148 -5.39 -29.57 28.00
#